data_10bf82b96ccbfc20223fc1a10ad2e144
#
_entry.id   10bf82b96ccbfc20223fc1a10ad2e144
#
_cell.length_a   1.000
_cell.length_b   1.000
_cell.length_c   1.000
_cell.angle_alpha   90.00
_cell.angle_beta   90.00
_cell.angle_gamma   90.00
#
_symmetry.space_group_name_H-M   'P 1'
#
loop_
_entity.id
_entity.type
_entity.pdbx_description
1 polymer ?
#
loop_
_entity_poly.entity_id
_entity_poly.type
_entity_poly.pdbx_seq_one_letter_code
_entity_poly.pdbx_strand_id
1 'polypeptide(L)'
;TFTGVVEYLNEHKPGVLAVALEPEDSPVISQGRAGAHKIQGIGTGFLPGNFKPELANQVLTISNDEAFAEAKDFIRTTGIGVGISSGAALAGAKKLAAQYPDKKIVTILPDGVEKYLSVLDFEGGNYVQV
;
A
#
# COMPACT_ATOMS: atom_id res chain seq x y z
N THR A 1 10.68 -0.87 7.02
CA THR A 1 10.70 0.21 5.98
C THR A 1 10.12 1.50 6.53
N PHE A 2 8.86 1.50 6.96
CA PHE A 2 8.18 2.72 7.45
C PHE A 2 8.99 3.45 8.51
N THR A 3 9.34 2.78 9.60
CA THR A 3 10.08 3.39 10.72
C THR A 3 11.41 3.99 10.29
N GLY A 4 12.22 3.24 9.53
CA GLY A 4 13.53 3.72 9.07
C GLY A 4 13.43 4.93 8.14
N VAL A 5 12.47 4.94 7.23
CA VAL A 5 12.23 6.08 6.33
C VAL A 5 11.79 7.31 7.11
N VAL A 6 10.85 7.15 8.04
CA VAL A 6 10.32 8.27 8.81
C VAL A 6 11.36 8.84 9.78
N GLU A 7 12.15 7.99 10.44
CA GLU A 7 13.24 8.46 11.30
C GLU A 7 14.26 9.29 10.50
N TYR A 8 14.66 8.82 9.33
CA TYR A 8 15.56 9.56 8.45
C TYR A 8 14.97 10.91 8.04
N LEU A 9 13.69 10.93 7.62
CA LEU A 9 13.03 12.15 7.19
C LEU A 9 12.86 13.15 8.34
N ASN A 10 12.57 12.70 9.54
CA ASN A 10 12.45 13.58 10.71
C ASN A 10 13.77 14.30 11.01
N GLU A 11 14.92 13.67 10.75
CA GLU A 11 16.24 14.29 10.93
C GLU A 11 16.61 15.23 9.77
N HIS A 12 16.32 14.84 8.52
CA HIS A 12 16.84 15.52 7.33
C HIS A 12 15.83 16.44 6.66
N LYS A 13 14.55 16.17 6.80
CA LYS A 13 13.48 16.98 6.24
C LYS A 13 12.27 17.01 7.18
N PRO A 14 12.37 17.69 8.33
CA PRO A 14 11.26 17.78 9.27
C PRO A 14 10.02 18.42 8.63
N GLY A 15 8.84 18.01 9.09
CA GLY A 15 7.56 18.52 8.57
C GLY A 15 6.94 17.64 7.48
N VAL A 16 7.57 16.55 7.09
CA VAL A 16 6.94 15.55 6.19
C VAL A 16 5.89 14.78 6.97
N LEU A 17 4.67 14.74 6.44
CA LEU A 17 3.58 13.94 7.00
C LEU A 17 3.81 12.47 6.68
N ALA A 18 3.94 11.65 7.71
CA ALA A 18 4.12 10.20 7.57
C ALA A 18 2.79 9.49 7.73
N VAL A 19 2.41 8.72 6.72
CA VAL A 19 1.15 7.97 6.70
C VAL A 19 1.44 6.48 6.59
N ALA A 20 0.98 5.73 7.59
CA ALA A 20 1.03 4.28 7.56
C ALA A 20 -0.21 3.72 6.86
N LEU A 21 -0.04 2.61 6.17
CA LEU A 21 -1.11 1.93 5.44
C LEU A 21 -1.28 0.52 5.98
N GLU A 22 -2.52 0.10 6.18
CA GLU A 22 -2.85 -1.26 6.60
C GLU A 22 -4.10 -1.80 5.90
N PRO A 23 -4.27 -3.13 5.83
CA PRO A 23 -5.50 -3.71 5.30
C PRO A 23 -6.71 -3.38 6.17
N GLU A 24 -7.84 -3.05 5.55
CA GLU A 24 -9.11 -2.81 6.24
C GLU A 24 -9.56 -4.03 7.05
N ASP A 25 -9.35 -5.24 6.51
CA ASP A 25 -9.72 -6.50 7.17
C ASP A 25 -8.76 -6.89 8.31
N SER A 26 -7.60 -6.24 8.42
CA SER A 26 -6.61 -6.47 9.48
C SER A 26 -6.02 -5.16 10.01
N PRO A 27 -6.86 -4.29 10.61
CA PRO A 27 -6.44 -2.96 11.06
C PRO A 27 -5.74 -3.01 12.42
N VAL A 28 -4.59 -3.65 12.48
CA VAL A 28 -3.83 -3.87 13.72
C VAL A 28 -3.31 -2.55 14.30
N ILE A 29 -2.87 -1.65 13.42
CA ILE A 29 -2.29 -0.36 13.84
C ILE A 29 -3.38 0.56 14.39
N SER A 30 -4.48 0.72 13.66
CA SER A 30 -5.54 1.67 14.02
C SER A 30 -6.55 1.12 15.02
N GLN A 31 -6.81 -0.19 15.03
CA GLN A 31 -7.86 -0.79 15.83
C GLN A 31 -7.40 -1.95 16.73
N GLY A 32 -6.14 -2.36 16.67
CA GLY A 32 -5.61 -3.49 17.45
C GLY A 32 -6.23 -4.85 17.08
N ARG A 33 -6.86 -4.95 15.91
CA ARG A 33 -7.59 -6.13 15.47
C ARG A 33 -6.92 -6.77 14.25
N ALA A 34 -6.49 -8.01 14.39
CA ALA A 34 -5.99 -8.80 13.27
C ALA A 34 -7.13 -9.55 12.55
N GLY A 35 -6.98 -9.76 11.26
CA GLY A 35 -7.91 -10.51 10.44
C GLY A 35 -7.26 -11.04 9.17
N ALA A 36 -7.96 -11.92 8.47
CA ALA A 36 -7.54 -12.43 7.18
C ALA A 36 -7.76 -11.37 6.09
N HIS A 37 -6.79 -11.18 5.22
CA HIS A 37 -6.85 -10.25 4.10
C HIS A 37 -6.09 -10.80 2.89
N LYS A 38 -6.27 -10.17 1.73
CA LYS A 38 -5.68 -10.62 0.45
C LYS A 38 -4.54 -9.73 -0.05
N ILE A 39 -4.11 -8.74 0.72
CA ILE A 39 -3.03 -7.83 0.35
C ILE A 39 -1.69 -8.43 0.80
N GLN A 40 -1.11 -9.29 -0.01
CA GLN A 40 0.16 -9.93 0.31
C GLN A 40 1.29 -8.90 0.46
N GLY A 41 2.14 -9.10 1.46
CA GLY A 41 3.30 -8.27 1.75
C GLY A 41 3.07 -7.20 2.81
N ILE A 42 1.82 -6.97 3.22
CA ILE A 42 1.50 -6.07 4.34
C ILE A 42 0.54 -6.76 5.31
N GLY A 43 0.24 -6.12 6.45
CA GLY A 43 -0.74 -6.63 7.41
C GLY A 43 -0.33 -7.94 8.04
N THR A 44 0.75 -7.93 8.82
CA THR A 44 1.33 -9.13 9.46
C THR A 44 0.46 -9.77 10.55
N GLY A 45 -0.65 -9.11 10.93
CA GLY A 45 -1.51 -9.57 12.01
C GLY A 45 -1.01 -9.21 13.42
N PHE A 46 0.15 -8.58 13.51
CA PHE A 46 0.74 -8.08 14.75
C PHE A 46 1.59 -6.84 14.45
N LEU A 47 1.96 -6.08 15.48
CA LEU A 47 2.90 -4.97 15.35
C LEU A 47 4.33 -5.50 15.45
N PRO A 48 5.13 -5.48 14.36
CA PRO A 48 6.54 -5.88 14.44
C PRO A 48 7.32 -5.02 15.43
N GLY A 49 8.30 -5.62 16.11
CA GLY A 49 9.09 -4.90 17.13
C GLY A 49 9.89 -3.72 16.59
N ASN A 50 10.19 -3.71 15.28
CA ASN A 50 10.88 -2.62 14.60
C ASN A 50 9.91 -1.55 14.04
N PHE A 51 8.60 -1.70 14.23
CA PHE A 51 7.59 -0.72 13.84
C PHE A 51 7.28 0.21 15.02
N LYS A 52 7.39 1.51 14.81
CA LYS A 52 7.09 2.55 15.79
C LYS A 52 5.81 3.28 15.39
N PRO A 53 4.64 2.89 15.92
CA PRO A 53 3.36 3.47 15.53
C PRO A 53 3.25 4.96 15.86
N GLU A 54 3.96 5.44 16.88
CA GLU A 54 4.00 6.86 17.27
C GLU A 54 4.59 7.77 16.20
N LEU A 55 5.31 7.24 15.22
CA LEU A 55 5.87 8.00 14.10
C LEU A 55 4.84 8.24 12.98
N ALA A 56 3.73 7.51 12.98
CA ALA A 56 2.67 7.72 12.00
C ALA A 56 1.81 8.92 12.38
N ASN A 57 1.73 9.91 11.50
CA ASN A 57 0.82 11.05 11.67
C ASN A 57 -0.62 10.67 11.33
N GLN A 58 -0.79 9.71 10.45
CA GLN A 58 -2.08 9.19 10.01
C GLN A 58 -1.95 7.70 9.67
N VAL A 59 -3.01 6.95 9.87
CA VAL A 59 -3.12 5.55 9.44
C VAL A 59 -4.30 5.45 8.49
N LEU A 60 -4.06 4.90 7.30
CA LEU A 60 -5.09 4.62 6.31
C LEU A 60 -5.34 3.12 6.22
N THR A 61 -6.60 2.75 6.10
CA THR A 61 -7.00 1.39 5.76
C THR A 61 -7.37 1.30 4.29
N ILE A 62 -7.01 0.20 3.65
CA ILE A 62 -7.31 -0.10 2.26
C ILE A 62 -7.97 -1.47 2.18
N SER A 63 -9.09 -1.55 1.46
CA SER A 63 -9.76 -2.82 1.20
C SER A 63 -9.00 -3.66 0.16
N ASN A 64 -9.29 -4.97 0.15
CA ASN A 64 -8.74 -5.87 -0.87
C ASN A 64 -9.12 -5.39 -2.28
N ASP A 65 -10.38 -5.02 -2.48
CA ASP A 65 -10.90 -4.59 -3.78
C ASP A 65 -10.21 -3.31 -4.28
N GLU A 66 -10.00 -2.33 -3.40
CA GLU A 66 -9.25 -1.10 -3.75
C GLU A 66 -7.82 -1.44 -4.19
N ALA A 67 -7.13 -2.29 -3.44
CA ALA A 67 -5.75 -2.67 -3.78
C ALA A 67 -5.66 -3.39 -5.13
N PHE A 68 -6.56 -4.34 -5.39
CA PHE A 68 -6.62 -5.07 -6.67
C PHE A 68 -6.97 -4.15 -7.83
N ALA A 69 -7.97 -3.29 -7.68
CA ALA A 69 -8.40 -2.35 -8.72
C ALA A 69 -7.27 -1.39 -9.10
N GLU A 70 -6.57 -0.83 -8.12
CA GLU A 70 -5.46 0.10 -8.38
C GLU A 70 -4.25 -0.58 -9.01
N ALA A 71 -3.91 -1.80 -8.61
CA ALA A 71 -2.84 -2.55 -9.26
C ALA A 71 -3.15 -2.79 -10.76
N LYS A 72 -4.37 -3.23 -11.06
CA LYS A 72 -4.82 -3.45 -12.44
C LYS A 72 -4.82 -2.16 -13.26
N ASP A 73 -5.35 -1.08 -12.70
CA ASP A 73 -5.40 0.22 -13.38
C ASP A 73 -4.00 0.74 -13.69
N PHE A 74 -3.09 0.66 -12.72
CA PHE A 74 -1.72 1.09 -12.91
C PHE A 74 -1.00 0.30 -14.00
N ILE A 75 -1.15 -1.03 -14.00
CA ILE A 75 -0.57 -1.89 -15.04
C ILE A 75 -1.12 -1.54 -16.42
N ARG A 76 -2.43 -1.35 -16.55
CA ARG A 76 -3.08 -0.99 -17.82
C ARG A 76 -2.62 0.36 -18.34
N THR A 77 -2.48 1.34 -17.44
CA THR A 77 -2.15 2.72 -17.80
C THR A 77 -0.68 2.92 -18.13
N THR A 78 0.21 2.25 -17.38
CA THR A 78 1.66 2.48 -17.48
C THR A 78 2.41 1.37 -18.19
N GLY A 79 1.87 0.17 -18.27
CA GLY A 79 2.56 -1.03 -18.71
C GLY A 79 3.54 -1.60 -17.67
N ILE A 80 3.60 -1.02 -16.48
CA ILE A 80 4.50 -1.47 -15.41
C ILE A 80 3.78 -2.48 -14.52
N GLY A 81 4.28 -3.70 -14.47
CA GLY A 81 3.72 -4.78 -13.66
C GLY A 81 4.01 -4.59 -12.17
N VAL A 82 3.00 -4.28 -11.38
CA VAL A 82 3.10 -4.11 -9.92
C VAL A 82 2.28 -5.17 -9.19
N GLY A 83 2.66 -5.46 -7.95
CA GLY A 83 1.92 -6.36 -7.07
C GLY A 83 0.75 -5.70 -6.34
N ILE A 84 0.03 -6.51 -5.57
CA ILE A 84 -1.17 -6.07 -4.85
C ILE A 84 -0.84 -5.06 -3.75
N SER A 85 0.28 -5.24 -3.05
CA SER A 85 0.72 -4.26 -2.03
C SER A 85 1.06 -2.90 -2.65
N SER A 86 1.57 -2.88 -3.88
CA SER A 86 1.75 -1.66 -4.66
C SER A 86 0.41 -1.02 -5.01
N GLY A 87 -0.59 -1.82 -5.37
CA GLY A 87 -1.96 -1.35 -5.57
C GLY A 87 -2.54 -0.70 -4.30
N ALA A 88 -2.31 -1.30 -3.15
CA ALA A 88 -2.70 -0.70 -1.85
C ALA A 88 -2.00 0.64 -1.62
N ALA A 89 -0.70 0.72 -1.88
CA ALA A 89 0.06 1.97 -1.76
C ALA A 89 -0.45 3.07 -2.69
N LEU A 90 -0.78 2.72 -3.94
CA LEU A 90 -1.37 3.64 -4.92
C LEU A 90 -2.76 4.12 -4.50
N ALA A 91 -3.62 3.22 -4.01
CA ALA A 91 -4.94 3.57 -3.49
C ALA A 91 -4.83 4.56 -2.32
N GLY A 92 -3.92 4.30 -1.38
CA GLY A 92 -3.63 5.20 -0.27
C GLY A 92 -3.12 6.56 -0.75
N ALA A 93 -2.20 6.58 -1.72
CA ALA A 93 -1.69 7.82 -2.31
C ALA A 93 -2.80 8.64 -2.98
N LYS A 94 -3.73 8.01 -3.69
CA LYS A 94 -4.89 8.69 -4.30
C LYS A 94 -5.82 9.29 -3.24
N LYS A 95 -6.08 8.59 -2.13
CA LYS A 95 -6.86 9.11 -1.00
C LYS A 95 -6.19 10.36 -0.40
N LEU A 96 -4.86 10.31 -0.20
CA LEU A 96 -4.11 11.45 0.29
C LEU A 96 -4.06 12.61 -0.69
N ALA A 97 -3.97 12.35 -1.99
CA ALA A 97 -4.00 13.40 -3.01
C ALA A 97 -5.34 14.16 -3.02
N ALA A 98 -6.44 13.47 -2.77
CA ALA A 98 -7.75 14.10 -2.59
C ALA A 98 -7.83 14.94 -1.31
N GLN A 99 -7.20 14.47 -0.23
CA GLN A 99 -7.16 15.16 1.07
C GLN A 99 -6.20 16.36 1.07
N TYR A 100 -5.09 16.25 0.35
CA TYR A 100 -4.02 17.26 0.27
C TYR A 100 -3.68 17.58 -1.19
N PRO A 101 -4.55 18.32 -1.92
CA PRO A 101 -4.39 18.52 -3.36
C PRO A 101 -3.14 19.31 -3.75
N ASP A 102 -2.60 20.13 -2.85
CA ASP A 102 -1.41 20.95 -3.10
C ASP A 102 -0.09 20.31 -2.62
N LYS A 103 -0.15 19.07 -2.12
CA LYS A 103 1.03 18.40 -1.57
C LYS A 103 1.60 17.38 -2.54
N LYS A 104 2.93 17.24 -2.47
CA LYS A 104 3.62 16.15 -3.15
C LYS A 104 3.52 14.89 -2.30
N ILE A 105 3.08 13.78 -2.91
CA ILE A 105 2.92 12.49 -2.27
C ILE A 105 3.95 11.53 -2.85
N VAL A 106 4.68 10.86 -1.97
CA VAL A 106 5.67 9.84 -2.32
C VAL A 106 5.27 8.52 -1.70
N THR A 107 5.27 7.47 -2.48
CA THR A 107 5.05 6.10 -2.02
C THR A 107 6.03 5.14 -2.68
N ILE A 108 6.09 3.92 -2.17
CA ILE A 108 6.96 2.86 -2.70
C ILE A 108 6.07 1.79 -3.31
N LEU A 109 6.48 1.27 -4.47
CA LEU A 109 5.88 0.11 -5.12
C LEU A 109 6.78 -1.10 -4.84
N PRO A 110 6.51 -1.88 -3.79
CA PRO A 110 7.50 -2.81 -3.23
C PRO A 110 7.70 -4.08 -4.03
N ASP A 111 6.69 -4.49 -4.82
CA ASP A 111 6.70 -5.76 -5.53
C ASP A 111 6.24 -5.64 -6.98
N GLY A 112 6.76 -6.52 -7.85
CA GLY A 112 6.28 -6.70 -9.20
C GLY A 112 5.10 -7.68 -9.30
N VAL A 113 4.47 -7.70 -10.47
CA VAL A 113 3.27 -8.52 -10.75
C VAL A 113 3.57 -10.02 -10.83
N GLU A 114 4.80 -10.40 -11.09
CA GLU A 114 5.19 -11.80 -11.35
C GLU A 114 4.88 -12.75 -10.18
N LYS A 115 4.85 -12.24 -8.96
CA LYS A 115 4.49 -13.03 -7.77
C LYS A 115 2.99 -13.21 -7.58
N TYR A 116 2.17 -12.48 -8.33
CA TYR A 116 0.73 -12.35 -8.08
C TYR A 116 -0.12 -12.63 -9.31
N LEU A 117 0.46 -13.17 -10.39
CA LEU A 117 -0.23 -13.43 -11.66
C LEU A 117 -1.45 -14.34 -11.50
N SER A 118 -1.41 -15.28 -10.55
CA SER A 118 -2.52 -16.18 -10.26
C SER A 118 -3.70 -15.53 -9.52
N VAL A 119 -3.47 -14.35 -8.92
CA VAL A 119 -4.47 -13.64 -8.12
C VAL A 119 -4.99 -12.38 -8.80
N LEU A 120 -4.23 -11.82 -9.77
CA LEU A 120 -4.63 -10.69 -10.59
C LEU A 120 -5.35 -11.20 -11.84
N ASP A 121 -6.66 -11.09 -11.85
CA ASP A 121 -7.48 -11.33 -13.02
C ASP A 121 -7.52 -10.07 -13.89
N PHE A 122 -7.02 -10.20 -15.11
CA PHE A 122 -7.05 -9.13 -16.11
C PHE A 122 -8.24 -9.38 -17.06
N GLU A 123 -9.44 -8.97 -16.66
CA GLU A 123 -10.65 -9.13 -17.48
C GLU A 123 -10.46 -8.58 -18.90
N GLY A 124 -10.91 -9.34 -19.87
CA GLY A 124 -10.93 -8.97 -21.29
C GLY A 124 -9.64 -9.24 -22.05
N GLY A 125 -8.69 -9.93 -21.47
CA GLY A 125 -7.52 -10.43 -22.20
C GLY A 125 -7.73 -11.87 -22.65
N ASN A 126 -7.74 -12.13 -23.97
CA ASN A 126 -7.46 -13.46 -24.47
C ASN A 126 -5.98 -13.75 -24.20
N TYR A 127 -5.68 -14.30 -23.02
CA TYR A 127 -4.33 -14.76 -22.74
C TYR A 127 -4.09 -16.07 -23.46
N VAL A 128 -3.15 -16.05 -24.37
CA VAL A 128 -2.57 -17.30 -24.85
C VAL A 128 -1.75 -17.84 -23.70
N GLN A 129 -2.23 -18.90 -23.05
CA GLN A 129 -1.41 -19.69 -22.15
C GLN A 129 -0.32 -20.37 -22.96
N VAL A 130 0.89 -19.99 -22.70
CA VAL A 130 2.07 -20.66 -23.26
C VAL A 130 2.52 -21.73 -22.30
#